data_369346bb8160b2763c07cfd31e34f1d0
#
_entry.id   369346bb8160b2763c07cfd31e34f1d0
#
_cell.length_a   1.000
_cell.length_b   1.000
_cell.length_c   1.000
_cell.angle_alpha   90.00
_cell.angle_beta   90.00
_cell.angle_gamma   90.00
#
_symmetry.space_group_name_H-M   'P 1'
#
loop_
_entity.id
_entity.type
_entity.pdbx_description
1 polymer ?
#
loop_
_entity_poly.entity_id
_entity_poly.type
_entity_poly.pdbx_seq_one_letter_code
_entity_poly.pdbx_strand_id
1 'polypeptide(L)'
;MALYIHVYGHLPSNFIKKKDAEKLGWSGGSLEPYAPGKCIGGDRFGNYEGLLPKKSGRTYTECDIDTLGKKSRGAKRIVFSNDGLVYYTDDHYSSFELLYGKE
;
A
#
# COMPACT_ATOMS: atom_id res chain seq x y z
N MET A 1 -6.53 7.49 4.54
CA MET A 1 -6.38 6.06 4.19
C MET A 1 -6.02 5.19 5.38
N ALA A 2 -5.06 5.62 6.19
CA ALA A 2 -4.66 4.84 7.36
C ALA A 2 -5.83 4.57 8.32
N LEU A 3 -6.67 5.55 8.57
CA LEU A 3 -7.85 5.38 9.41
C LEU A 3 -8.82 4.34 8.83
N TYR A 4 -9.04 4.35 7.51
CA TYR A 4 -9.90 3.37 6.86
C TYR A 4 -9.40 1.94 7.10
N ILE A 5 -8.10 1.72 6.90
CA ILE A 5 -7.47 0.41 7.12
C ILE A 5 -7.56 0.01 8.59
N HIS A 6 -7.32 0.96 9.50
CA HIS A 6 -7.42 0.71 10.94
C HIS A 6 -8.81 0.24 11.35
N VAL A 7 -9.86 0.89 10.82
CA VAL A 7 -11.26 0.59 11.16
C VAL A 7 -11.73 -0.71 10.50
N TYR A 8 -11.44 -0.90 9.21
CA TYR A 8 -12.01 -1.98 8.41
C TYR A 8 -11.09 -3.17 8.16
N GLY A 9 -9.77 -3.00 8.36
CA GLY A 9 -8.80 -4.08 8.16
C GLY A 9 -8.50 -4.44 6.71
N HIS A 10 -9.01 -3.66 5.75
CA HIS A 10 -8.78 -3.89 4.32
C HIS A 10 -8.83 -2.57 3.55
N LEU A 11 -8.39 -2.60 2.29
CA LEU A 11 -8.42 -1.44 1.41
C LEU A 11 -9.82 -1.19 0.81
N PRO A 12 -10.15 0.08 0.47
CA PRO A 12 -11.34 0.38 -0.31
C PRO A 12 -11.32 -0.28 -1.69
N SER A 13 -12.49 -0.39 -2.31
CA SER A 13 -12.66 -1.06 -3.60
C SER A 13 -11.99 -0.37 -4.79
N ASN A 14 -11.55 0.89 -4.64
CA ASN A 14 -10.83 1.61 -5.70
C ASN A 14 -9.35 1.27 -5.79
N PHE A 15 -8.85 0.35 -4.96
CA PHE A 15 -7.49 -0.17 -5.07
C PHE A 15 -7.47 -1.44 -5.91
N ILE A 16 -6.47 -1.58 -6.77
CA ILE A 16 -6.23 -2.77 -7.57
C ILE A 16 -4.77 -3.20 -7.44
N LYS A 17 -4.55 -4.50 -7.52
CA LYS A 17 -3.20 -5.07 -7.46
C LYS A 17 -2.44 -4.78 -8.76
N LYS A 18 -1.11 -4.78 -8.68
CA LYS A 18 -0.25 -4.55 -9.85
C LYS A 18 -0.57 -5.48 -11.01
N LYS A 19 -0.82 -6.76 -10.71
CA LYS A 19 -1.17 -7.76 -11.73
C LYS A 19 -2.44 -7.39 -12.48
N ASP A 20 -3.44 -6.88 -11.78
CA ASP A 20 -4.71 -6.47 -12.40
C ASP A 20 -4.52 -5.19 -13.22
N ALA A 21 -3.70 -4.26 -12.74
CA ALA A 21 -3.36 -3.06 -13.51
C ALA A 21 -2.62 -3.41 -14.81
N GLU A 22 -1.70 -4.36 -14.75
CA GLU A 22 -0.97 -4.83 -15.93
C GLU A 22 -1.90 -5.39 -17.01
N LYS A 23 -2.98 -6.05 -16.62
CA LYS A 23 -4.01 -6.55 -17.54
C LYS A 23 -4.70 -5.42 -18.30
N LEU A 24 -4.69 -4.20 -17.75
CA LEU A 24 -5.27 -3.02 -18.38
C LEU A 24 -4.25 -2.27 -19.27
N GLY A 25 -3.00 -2.76 -19.34
CA GLY A 25 -1.94 -2.14 -20.10
C GLY A 25 -0.91 -1.36 -19.30
N TRP A 26 -1.09 -1.25 -17.97
CA TRP A 26 -0.17 -0.52 -17.11
C TRP A 26 1.19 -1.25 -17.01
N SER A 27 2.28 -0.48 -17.12
CA SER A 27 3.64 -1.00 -17.04
C SER A 27 4.53 -0.18 -16.09
N GLY A 28 3.91 0.54 -15.16
CA GLY A 28 4.58 1.42 -14.20
C GLY A 28 4.08 2.86 -14.33
N GLY A 29 4.45 3.71 -13.38
CA GLY A 29 4.04 5.10 -13.35
C GLY A 29 2.58 5.28 -12.95
N SER A 30 1.96 6.37 -13.38
CA SER A 30 0.57 6.70 -13.05
C SER A 30 -0.40 5.67 -13.60
N LEU A 31 -1.41 5.33 -12.81
CA LEU A 31 -2.51 4.44 -13.21
C LEU A 31 -3.64 5.20 -13.93
N GLU A 32 -3.69 6.53 -13.85
CA GLU A 32 -4.79 7.33 -14.40
C GLU A 32 -5.12 7.05 -15.87
N PRO A 33 -4.14 6.91 -16.79
CA PRO A 33 -4.45 6.64 -18.20
C PRO A 33 -5.14 5.29 -18.44
N TYR A 34 -4.99 4.33 -17.51
CA TYR A 34 -5.46 2.95 -17.66
C TYR A 34 -6.71 2.66 -16.83
N ALA A 35 -6.80 3.25 -15.66
CA ALA A 35 -7.91 3.04 -14.73
C ALA A 35 -8.17 4.32 -13.93
N PRO A 36 -8.84 5.33 -14.51
CA PRO A 36 -9.13 6.59 -13.81
C PRO A 36 -9.87 6.34 -12.49
N GLY A 37 -9.47 7.03 -11.44
CA GLY A 37 -10.06 6.89 -10.13
C GLY A 37 -9.60 5.68 -9.32
N LYS A 38 -8.68 4.88 -9.87
CA LYS A 38 -8.11 3.71 -9.19
C LYS A 38 -6.70 3.99 -8.69
N CYS A 39 -6.30 3.22 -7.68
CA CYS A 39 -4.96 3.29 -7.09
C CYS A 39 -4.34 1.89 -7.05
N ILE A 40 -3.01 1.83 -7.05
CA ILE A 40 -2.29 0.57 -6.88
C ILE A 40 -2.28 0.22 -5.38
N GLY A 41 -2.71 -0.99 -5.04
CA GLY A 41 -2.66 -1.48 -3.67
C GLY A 41 -3.22 -2.88 -3.54
N GLY A 42 -2.87 -3.54 -2.42
CA GLY A 42 -3.32 -4.89 -2.12
C GLY A 42 -2.27 -5.97 -2.35
N ASP A 43 -1.10 -5.62 -2.88
CA ASP A 43 -0.02 -6.59 -3.06
C ASP A 43 0.68 -6.86 -1.72
N ARG A 44 1.21 -8.07 -1.59
CA ARG A 44 1.96 -8.47 -0.40
C ARG A 44 3.28 -7.69 -0.32
N PHE A 45 3.55 -7.12 0.85
CA PHE A 45 4.85 -6.51 1.16
C PHE A 45 5.72 -7.56 1.85
N GLY A 46 6.85 -7.91 1.24
CA GLY A 46 7.68 -9.01 1.72
C GLY A 46 8.50 -8.74 2.97
N ASN A 47 8.72 -7.47 3.33
CA ASN A 47 9.53 -7.08 4.49
C ASN A 47 10.94 -7.70 4.47
N TYR A 48 11.54 -7.80 3.29
CA TYR A 48 12.82 -8.50 3.10
C TYR A 48 13.99 -7.84 3.83
N GLU A 49 13.94 -6.53 4.03
CA GLU A 49 14.96 -5.80 4.78
C GLU A 49 14.77 -5.87 6.28
N GLY A 50 13.63 -6.40 6.74
CA GLY A 50 13.35 -6.57 8.16
C GLY A 50 13.13 -5.29 8.94
N LEU A 51 12.76 -4.18 8.26
CA LEU A 51 12.51 -2.90 8.91
C LEU A 51 11.23 -2.90 9.75
N LEU A 52 10.29 -3.78 9.43
CA LEU A 52 9.04 -3.94 10.19
C LEU A 52 9.12 -5.18 11.09
N PRO A 53 8.45 -5.18 12.25
CA PRO A 53 8.50 -6.30 13.18
C PRO A 53 7.95 -7.59 12.56
N LYS A 54 8.65 -8.68 12.74
CA LYS A 54 8.23 -10.00 12.27
C LYS A 54 7.54 -10.76 13.39
N LYS A 55 6.52 -11.52 13.03
CA LYS A 55 5.80 -12.39 13.97
C LYS A 55 5.22 -13.57 13.19
N SER A 56 5.19 -14.73 13.81
CA SER A 56 4.60 -15.93 13.20
C SER A 56 3.15 -15.66 12.78
N GLY A 57 2.81 -15.99 11.53
CA GLY A 57 1.49 -15.75 10.98
C GLY A 57 1.21 -14.33 10.53
N ARG A 58 2.12 -13.39 10.77
CA ARG A 58 1.96 -12.00 10.34
C ARG A 58 2.35 -11.84 8.88
N THR A 59 1.46 -11.18 8.12
CA THR A 59 1.73 -10.76 6.74
C THR A 59 1.49 -9.26 6.61
N TYR A 60 2.18 -8.64 5.66
CA TYR A 60 2.02 -7.22 5.37
C TYR A 60 1.49 -7.03 3.95
N THR A 61 0.67 -6.00 3.78
CA THR A 61 0.11 -5.58 2.50
C THR A 61 0.47 -4.13 2.26
N GLU A 62 0.80 -3.77 1.03
CA GLU A 62 1.18 -2.41 0.66
C GLU A 62 0.12 -1.74 -0.20
N CYS A 63 0.06 -0.40 -0.15
CA CYS A 63 -0.73 0.39 -1.07
C CYS A 63 -0.11 1.76 -1.29
N ASP A 64 -0.34 2.31 -2.48
CA ASP A 64 0.01 3.69 -2.80
C ASP A 64 -0.98 4.64 -2.12
N ILE A 65 -0.52 5.83 -1.75
CA ILE A 65 -1.40 6.91 -1.29
C ILE A 65 -1.03 8.22 -1.99
N ASP A 66 -2.00 9.16 -2.02
CA ASP A 66 -1.84 10.48 -2.64
C ASP A 66 -1.46 10.41 -4.11
N THR A 67 -2.02 9.44 -4.85
CA THR A 67 -1.70 9.23 -6.28
C THR A 67 -2.84 9.62 -7.22
N LEU A 68 -4.07 9.78 -6.74
CA LEU A 68 -5.22 10.13 -7.58
C LEU A 68 -4.99 11.49 -8.27
N GLY A 69 -5.17 11.50 -9.59
CA GLY A 69 -4.96 12.69 -10.40
C GLY A 69 -3.51 13.12 -10.57
N LYS A 70 -2.55 12.36 -10.08
CA LYS A 70 -1.13 12.65 -10.19
C LYS A 70 -0.53 11.99 -11.43
N LYS A 71 0.53 12.61 -11.96
CA LYS A 71 1.26 12.08 -13.13
C LYS A 71 2.20 10.95 -12.79
N SER A 72 2.54 10.76 -11.51
CA SER A 72 3.41 9.70 -11.03
C SER A 72 2.85 9.10 -9.75
N ARG A 73 3.35 7.93 -9.38
CA ARG A 73 2.97 7.26 -8.12
C ARG A 73 3.60 7.90 -6.89
N GLY A 74 4.68 8.68 -7.06
CA GLY A 74 5.40 9.24 -5.93
C GLY A 74 6.02 8.16 -5.04
N ALA A 75 6.39 8.54 -3.81
CA ALA A 75 7.07 7.64 -2.86
C ALA A 75 6.24 7.33 -1.61
N LYS A 76 5.03 7.84 -1.50
CA LYS A 76 4.17 7.65 -0.32
C LYS A 76 3.42 6.34 -0.37
N ARG A 77 3.51 5.56 0.70
CA ARG A 77 2.87 4.24 0.81
C ARG A 77 2.31 4.03 2.21
N ILE A 78 1.31 3.15 2.30
CA ILE A 78 0.88 2.56 3.56
C ILE A 78 1.21 1.07 3.48
N VAL A 79 1.75 0.52 4.58
CA VAL A 79 1.96 -0.92 4.76
C VAL A 79 1.22 -1.33 6.02
N PHE A 80 0.36 -2.32 5.91
CA PHE A 80 -0.43 -2.76 7.05
C PHE A 80 -0.36 -4.28 7.21
N SER A 81 -0.45 -4.73 8.47
CA SER A 81 -0.40 -6.15 8.79
C SER A 81 -1.79 -6.75 8.95
N ASN A 82 -1.87 -8.07 8.86
CA ASN A 82 -3.12 -8.80 9.10
C ASN A 82 -3.54 -8.83 10.58
N ASP A 83 -2.70 -8.32 11.48
CA ASP A 83 -2.97 -8.29 12.92
C ASP A 83 -3.04 -6.86 13.49
N GLY A 84 -3.29 -5.86 12.66
CA GLY A 84 -3.69 -4.51 13.09
C GLY A 84 -2.61 -3.44 13.10
N LEU A 85 -1.40 -3.70 12.61
CA LEU A 85 -0.36 -2.67 12.47
C LEU A 85 -0.58 -1.88 11.17
N VAL A 86 -0.48 -0.55 11.25
CA VAL A 86 -0.57 0.33 10.07
C VAL A 86 0.63 1.28 10.10
N TYR A 87 1.46 1.18 9.07
CA TYR A 87 2.67 1.99 8.91
C TYR A 87 2.57 2.93 7.72
N TYR A 88 3.22 4.07 7.83
CA TYR A 88 3.37 5.05 6.76
C TYR A 88 4.83 5.18 6.36
N THR A 89 5.08 5.32 5.07
CA THR A 89 6.39 5.69 4.53
C THR A 89 6.23 6.75 3.44
N ASP A 90 7.15 7.73 3.38
CA ASP A 90 7.19 8.74 2.34
C ASP A 90 8.49 8.69 1.53
N ASP A 91 9.32 7.68 1.77
CA ASP A 91 10.62 7.49 1.13
C ASP A 91 10.73 6.12 0.43
N HIS A 92 9.62 5.61 -0.04
CA HIS A 92 9.53 4.35 -0.77
C HIS A 92 10.17 3.18 0.00
N TYR A 93 9.69 2.99 1.26
CA TYR A 93 10.03 1.86 2.14
C TYR A 93 11.42 1.94 2.81
N SER A 94 12.12 3.08 2.74
CA SER A 94 13.40 3.21 3.44
C SER A 94 13.25 3.41 4.94
N SER A 95 12.16 4.04 5.37
CA SER A 95 11.81 4.20 6.77
C SER A 95 10.30 4.15 6.95
N PHE A 96 9.83 3.86 8.18
CA PHE A 96 8.42 3.69 8.48
C PHE A 96 8.04 4.41 9.77
N GLU A 97 6.80 4.93 9.81
CA GLU A 97 6.17 5.48 10.99
C GLU A 97 4.95 4.63 11.35
N LEU A 98 4.89 4.13 12.58
CA LEU A 98 3.73 3.39 13.06
C LEU A 98 2.59 4.36 13.34
N LEU A 99 1.46 4.20 12.67
CA LEU A 99 0.29 5.05 12.84
C LEU A 99 -0.76 4.41 13.76
N TYR A 100 -0.96 3.10 13.66
CA TYR A 100 -1.94 2.36 14.46
C TYR A 100 -1.40 0.98 14.83
N GLY A 101 -1.81 0.49 15.99
CA GLY A 101 -1.49 -0.83 16.48
C GLY A 101 -0.34 -0.82 17.48
N LYS A 102 -0.01 -1.98 18.01
CA LYS A 102 1.09 -2.18 18.96
C LYS A 102 1.99 -3.29 18.45
N GLU A 103 3.26 -2.95 18.32
CA GLU A 103 4.28 -3.92 17.95
C GLU A 103 4.49 -4.94 19.07
#